data_bd831ceb94f3ae35061040fe0b1fa817
#
_entry.id   bd831ceb94f3ae35061040fe0b1fa817
#
_cell.length_a   1.000
_cell.length_b   1.000
_cell.length_c   1.000
_cell.angle_alpha   90.00
_cell.angle_beta   90.00
_cell.angle_gamma   90.00
#
_symmetry.space_group_name_H-M   'P 1'
#
loop_
_entity.id
_entity.type
_entity.pdbx_description
1 polymer ?
#
loop_
_entity_poly.entity_id
_entity_poly.type
_entity_poly.pdbx_seq_one_letter_code
_entity_poly.pdbx_strand_id
1 'polypeptide(L)'
;MDHGPMMMKARYPFAPAMQSERRRQSALYSRSGPGRIATWLLLAAALIAGGCAGGLQPVDVPDETTPPPSTAQQWQQLESVRSDDWFHLLNTGRVALDWRLRAIDSATDSIDLQTFIWDLDGSGELIRRHLLDAAARGVFVRVLVDDSFILDADRALLEIDDHDNIELKVFNPYRRRSSSAGLRQILNLGEFHRLDHRMHNKAMVIDNRLAIVGGRNLADHYFGYDESDNFRDLEVIVGGSTVRALAVGFDGYWNDPWSFPVATVMEERSGPGEPRQVDFEPLHGAAHAEQTPDERLHDWLELAREAHAGTATLLLDEPPDETPDYADEAPVQVGGKLIDAIDAAREDIWLVSAYLIPTAELEAALGRAIERGVHVRILTNSIRSNNHLTAHSAYRRHVRTLVEMGVEVHEVRDDAEDRDLYIESPVEDKSLCLHAKVLLLDDDRAFIGSANLDPRSLRINTEMGLMIESPTLNAELRSALEPDFSLRNAWHVRLDDGGEMAWVSDSSVLDHQPEPSYMRRIEDWFLSLLPLEDEL
;
A
#
# COMPACT_ATOMS: atom_id res chain seq x y z
N MET A 1 -47.68 -43.55 36.30
CA MET A 1 -47.92 -43.81 34.90
C MET A 1 -46.92 -42.85 34.15
N ASP A 2 -45.75 -43.13 34.09
CA ASP A 2 -44.86 -44.06 33.38
C ASP A 2 -45.09 -44.03 31.87
N HIS A 3 -44.18 -43.38 31.12
CA HIS A 3 -43.70 -43.78 29.84
C HIS A 3 -42.54 -42.83 29.45
N GLY A 4 -41.29 -43.31 29.56
CA GLY A 4 -40.10 -42.71 29.05
C GLY A 4 -39.91 -42.92 27.52
N PRO A 5 -39.12 -42.12 26.84
CA PRO A 5 -38.79 -42.32 25.43
C PRO A 5 -37.51 -43.14 25.22
N MET A 6 -37.67 -44.01 24.28
CA MET A 6 -36.78 -45.04 23.75
C MET A 6 -35.61 -44.42 22.96
N MET A 7 -34.36 -44.71 23.34
CA MET A 7 -33.16 -44.43 22.55
C MET A 7 -33.09 -45.35 21.32
N MET A 8 -33.04 -44.77 20.13
CA MET A 8 -32.65 -45.46 18.92
C MET A 8 -31.16 -45.22 18.62
N LYS A 9 -30.34 -46.26 18.78
CA LYS A 9 -28.95 -46.30 18.31
C LYS A 9 -28.92 -46.58 16.82
N ALA A 10 -28.52 -45.61 16.01
CA ALA A 10 -28.15 -45.84 14.61
C ALA A 10 -26.70 -46.33 14.53
N ARG A 11 -26.51 -47.55 14.05
CA ARG A 11 -25.20 -48.13 13.67
C ARG A 11 -24.89 -47.70 12.22
N TYR A 12 -23.77 -47.07 12.02
CA TYR A 12 -23.16 -46.92 10.66
C TYR A 12 -22.13 -48.02 10.45
N PRO A 13 -22.12 -48.70 9.29
CA PRO A 13 -21.12 -49.72 8.97
C PRO A 13 -19.82 -49.09 8.47
N PHE A 14 -18.70 -49.52 9.03
CA PHE A 14 -17.36 -49.31 8.52
C PHE A 14 -17.19 -49.99 7.16
N ALA A 15 -16.72 -49.25 6.15
CA ALA A 15 -16.24 -49.81 4.89
C ALA A 15 -14.72 -49.59 4.78
N PRO A 16 -13.96 -50.60 4.31
CA PRO A 16 -12.48 -50.54 4.25
C PRO A 16 -12.02 -49.99 2.91
N ALA A 17 -11.54 -48.74 2.87
CA ALA A 17 -10.94 -48.14 1.67
C ALA A 17 -9.70 -47.29 1.98
N MET A 18 -8.86 -47.68 2.91
CA MET A 18 -7.60 -46.95 3.21
C MET A 18 -6.36 -47.81 3.10
N GLN A 19 -6.31 -48.79 2.18
CA GLN A 19 -5.09 -49.57 1.94
C GLN A 19 -4.52 -49.48 0.50
N SER A 20 -5.17 -48.78 -0.43
CA SER A 20 -4.69 -48.68 -1.81
C SER A 20 -3.89 -47.41 -2.14
N GLU A 21 -3.96 -46.36 -1.33
CA GLU A 21 -3.22 -45.10 -1.59
C GLU A 21 -1.77 -45.08 -1.05
N ARG A 22 -1.48 -45.84 0.00
CA ARG A 22 -0.08 -45.93 0.52
C ARG A 22 0.90 -46.68 -0.39
N ARG A 23 0.45 -47.41 -1.39
CA ARG A 23 1.33 -48.11 -2.37
C ARG A 23 1.63 -47.29 -3.64
N ARG A 24 0.97 -46.14 -3.88
CA ARG A 24 1.31 -45.25 -5.01
C ARG A 24 2.28 -44.13 -4.67
N GLN A 25 2.46 -43.79 -3.39
CA GLN A 25 3.41 -42.76 -2.99
C GLN A 25 4.86 -43.27 -2.80
N SER A 26 5.05 -44.59 -2.64
CA SER A 26 6.41 -45.16 -2.48
C SER A 26 7.11 -45.47 -3.83
N ALA A 27 6.46 -45.31 -4.97
CA ALA A 27 7.04 -45.57 -6.29
C ALA A 27 7.60 -44.31 -7.00
N LEU A 28 7.46 -43.12 -6.42
CA LEU A 28 7.94 -41.86 -6.97
C LEU A 28 9.31 -41.40 -6.39
N TYR A 29 9.85 -42.13 -5.43
CA TYR A 29 11.12 -41.76 -4.75
C TYR A 29 12.31 -42.64 -5.09
N SER A 30 12.30 -43.35 -6.21
CA SER A 30 13.49 -44.10 -6.63
C SER A 30 13.76 -43.87 -8.12
N ARG A 31 14.73 -43.05 -8.39
CA ARG A 31 15.62 -42.87 -9.54
C ARG A 31 15.73 -41.38 -9.95
N SER A 32 16.36 -40.59 -9.09
CA SER A 32 17.03 -39.35 -9.51
C SER A 32 18.45 -39.72 -10.00
N GLY A 33 18.55 -40.13 -11.23
CA GLY A 33 19.84 -40.31 -11.87
C GLY A 33 20.47 -38.96 -12.24
N PRO A 34 21.81 -38.86 -12.32
CA PRO A 34 22.55 -37.62 -12.64
C PRO A 34 22.13 -36.97 -13.96
N GLY A 35 21.44 -37.69 -14.87
CA GLY A 35 20.90 -37.15 -16.11
C GLY A 35 19.73 -36.20 -15.95
N ARG A 36 18.93 -36.29 -14.88
CA ARG A 36 17.80 -35.38 -14.66
C ARG A 36 18.25 -34.02 -14.11
N ILE A 37 19.24 -33.99 -13.27
CA ILE A 37 19.84 -32.74 -12.78
C ILE A 37 20.51 -32.00 -13.94
N ALA A 38 21.24 -32.73 -14.82
CA ALA A 38 21.81 -32.16 -16.03
C ALA A 38 20.73 -31.62 -17.00
N THR A 39 19.59 -32.29 -17.11
CA THR A 39 18.46 -31.81 -17.95
C THR A 39 17.81 -30.58 -17.37
N TRP A 40 17.65 -30.48 -16.05
CA TRP A 40 17.15 -29.27 -15.39
C TRP A 40 18.15 -28.12 -15.46
N LEU A 41 19.46 -28.38 -15.33
CA LEU A 41 20.52 -27.39 -15.51
C LEU A 41 20.63 -26.92 -16.96
N LEU A 42 20.42 -27.81 -17.94
CA LEU A 42 20.37 -27.47 -19.36
C LEU A 42 19.10 -26.70 -19.73
N LEU A 43 17.95 -27.02 -19.12
CA LEU A 43 16.73 -26.24 -19.26
C LEU A 43 16.85 -24.85 -18.62
N ALA A 44 17.46 -24.77 -17.43
CA ALA A 44 17.76 -23.50 -16.77
C ALA A 44 18.78 -22.68 -17.60
N ALA A 45 19.84 -23.32 -18.13
CA ALA A 45 20.82 -22.67 -19.01
C ALA A 45 20.22 -22.26 -20.37
N ALA A 46 19.29 -23.03 -20.92
CA ALA A 46 18.56 -22.67 -22.14
C ALA A 46 17.54 -21.54 -21.91
N LEU A 47 16.93 -21.47 -20.73
CA LEU A 47 16.09 -20.34 -20.30
C LEU A 47 16.94 -19.07 -20.07
N ILE A 48 18.13 -19.21 -19.49
CA ILE A 48 19.10 -18.11 -19.32
C ILE A 48 19.69 -17.68 -20.68
N ALA A 49 20.02 -18.60 -21.58
CA ALA A 49 20.53 -18.29 -22.92
C ALA A 49 19.44 -17.71 -23.85
N GLY A 50 18.16 -18.05 -23.65
CA GLY A 50 17.03 -17.39 -24.32
C GLY A 50 16.76 -15.97 -23.83
N GLY A 51 17.38 -15.54 -22.74
CA GLY A 51 17.29 -14.20 -22.16
C GLY A 51 18.10 -13.11 -22.85
N CYS A 52 18.94 -13.48 -23.84
CA CYS A 52 19.70 -12.52 -24.66
C CYS A 52 18.91 -11.90 -25.82
N ALA A 53 17.61 -12.12 -25.94
CA ALA A 53 16.74 -11.32 -26.81
C ALA A 53 16.44 -10.00 -26.08
N GLY A 54 16.89 -8.88 -26.59
CA GLY A 54 16.90 -7.53 -25.98
C GLY A 54 15.77 -7.24 -24.99
N GLY A 55 16.05 -6.49 -23.94
CA GLY A 55 15.07 -6.06 -22.94
C GLY A 55 13.91 -5.26 -23.54
N LEU A 56 12.89 -4.97 -22.74
CA LEU A 56 11.87 -4.02 -23.13
C LEU A 56 12.55 -2.68 -23.45
N GLN A 57 12.12 -2.03 -24.50
CA GLN A 57 12.68 -0.73 -24.88
C GLN A 57 11.72 0.38 -24.45
N PRO A 58 12.21 1.50 -23.92
CA PRO A 58 11.36 2.63 -23.57
C PRO A 58 10.56 3.11 -24.78
N VAL A 59 9.39 3.70 -24.53
CA VAL A 59 8.51 4.23 -25.56
C VAL A 59 8.71 5.73 -25.72
N ASP A 60 8.71 6.20 -26.98
CA ASP A 60 8.66 7.63 -27.29
C ASP A 60 7.17 8.01 -27.45
N VAL A 61 6.62 8.66 -26.44
CA VAL A 61 5.24 9.16 -26.45
C VAL A 61 5.26 10.69 -26.42
N PRO A 62 4.31 11.36 -27.10
CA PRO A 62 4.17 12.80 -26.99
C PRO A 62 3.96 13.24 -25.54
N ASP A 63 4.57 14.35 -25.15
CA ASP A 63 4.33 14.94 -23.85
C ASP A 63 2.87 15.42 -23.75
N GLU A 64 2.21 14.95 -22.70
CA GLU A 64 0.86 15.35 -22.33
C GLU A 64 0.90 16.05 -20.97
N THR A 65 0.17 17.11 -20.83
CA THR A 65 0.12 17.85 -19.57
C THR A 65 -1.29 17.84 -18.99
N THR A 66 -1.37 17.78 -17.68
CA THR A 66 -2.64 17.99 -16.96
C THR A 66 -3.32 19.26 -17.44
N PRO A 67 -4.62 19.23 -17.78
CA PRO A 67 -5.38 20.41 -18.14
C PRO A 67 -5.24 21.54 -17.11
N PRO A 68 -5.40 22.80 -17.51
CA PRO A 68 -5.42 23.90 -16.55
C PRO A 68 -6.54 23.69 -15.51
N PRO A 69 -6.42 24.30 -14.31
CA PRO A 69 -7.44 24.16 -13.28
C PRO A 69 -8.84 24.48 -13.83
N SER A 70 -9.79 23.58 -13.57
CA SER A 70 -11.18 23.72 -14.03
C SER A 70 -11.77 25.06 -13.61
N THR A 71 -12.53 25.68 -14.52
CA THR A 71 -13.27 26.92 -14.30
C THR A 71 -14.76 26.67 -14.00
N ALA A 72 -15.15 25.42 -13.74
CA ALA A 72 -16.52 25.08 -13.39
C ALA A 72 -16.98 25.83 -12.12
N GLN A 73 -18.26 26.20 -12.09
CA GLN A 73 -18.82 27.05 -11.04
C GLN A 73 -18.62 26.49 -9.64
N GLN A 74 -18.69 25.20 -9.48
CA GLN A 74 -18.50 24.53 -8.19
C GLN A 74 -17.10 24.77 -7.62
N TRP A 75 -16.06 24.70 -8.44
CA TRP A 75 -14.68 24.93 -8.02
C TRP A 75 -14.42 26.40 -7.69
N GLN A 76 -15.03 27.32 -8.44
CA GLN A 76 -14.97 28.76 -8.11
C GLN A 76 -15.65 29.05 -6.76
N GLN A 77 -16.76 28.37 -6.46
CA GLN A 77 -17.43 28.49 -5.16
C GLN A 77 -16.56 27.94 -4.03
N LEU A 78 -15.91 26.78 -4.23
CA LEU A 78 -14.99 26.18 -3.26
C LEU A 78 -13.82 27.15 -2.99
N GLU A 79 -13.18 27.68 -4.04
CA GLU A 79 -12.09 28.66 -3.93
C GLU A 79 -12.53 29.95 -3.23
N SER A 80 -13.77 30.37 -3.39
CA SER A 80 -14.32 31.55 -2.70
C SER A 80 -14.47 31.34 -1.18
N VAL A 81 -14.63 30.09 -0.74
CA VAL A 81 -14.70 29.71 0.68
C VAL A 81 -13.28 29.57 1.25
N ARG A 82 -12.36 28.99 0.45
CA ARG A 82 -10.98 28.74 0.85
C ARG A 82 -10.04 28.86 -0.34
N SER A 83 -9.16 29.85 -0.30
CA SER A 83 -8.20 30.15 -1.37
C SER A 83 -6.75 29.77 -1.03
N ASP A 84 -6.45 29.54 0.25
CA ASP A 84 -5.19 29.03 0.77
C ASP A 84 -5.13 27.51 0.66
N ASP A 85 -3.97 26.93 0.90
CA ASP A 85 -3.84 25.48 0.99
C ASP A 85 -4.56 24.95 2.24
N TRP A 86 -5.28 23.86 2.06
CA TRP A 86 -6.06 23.24 3.12
C TRP A 86 -6.02 21.72 3.00
N PHE A 87 -6.19 21.06 4.16
CA PHE A 87 -6.03 19.63 4.32
C PHE A 87 -7.17 19.06 5.16
N HIS A 88 -7.73 17.95 4.73
CA HIS A 88 -8.72 17.19 5.49
C HIS A 88 -8.26 15.75 5.64
N LEU A 89 -8.25 15.23 6.87
CA LEU A 89 -7.76 13.88 7.19
C LEU A 89 -8.80 12.82 6.81
N LEU A 90 -8.38 11.82 6.06
CA LEU A 90 -9.13 10.59 5.77
C LEU A 90 -8.63 9.47 6.68
N ASN A 91 -9.16 9.42 7.90
CA ASN A 91 -8.66 8.56 8.96
C ASN A 91 -9.05 7.08 8.81
N THR A 92 -10.23 6.77 8.25
CA THR A 92 -10.72 5.38 8.08
C THR A 92 -10.87 5.01 6.61
N GLY A 93 -10.82 3.71 6.31
CA GLY A 93 -10.96 3.20 4.94
C GLY A 93 -12.30 3.57 4.32
N ARG A 94 -13.40 3.40 5.07
CA ARG A 94 -14.75 3.77 4.63
C ARG A 94 -14.87 5.25 4.25
N VAL A 95 -14.37 6.14 5.09
CA VAL A 95 -14.39 7.59 4.83
C VAL A 95 -13.51 7.92 3.60
N ALA A 96 -12.35 7.27 3.48
CA ALA A 96 -11.46 7.46 2.34
C ALA A 96 -12.09 6.99 1.02
N LEU A 97 -12.80 5.86 1.01
CA LEU A 97 -13.52 5.38 -0.16
C LEU A 97 -14.66 6.34 -0.53
N ASP A 98 -15.49 6.74 0.45
CA ASP A 98 -16.63 7.64 0.22
C ASP A 98 -16.18 8.97 -0.40
N TRP A 99 -15.18 9.63 0.16
CA TRP A 99 -14.68 10.89 -0.40
C TRP A 99 -13.98 10.71 -1.75
N ARG A 100 -13.32 9.58 -1.99
CA ARG A 100 -12.72 9.27 -3.30
C ARG A 100 -13.79 9.18 -4.37
N LEU A 101 -14.89 8.48 -4.10
CA LEU A 101 -16.00 8.35 -5.05
C LEU A 101 -16.70 9.69 -5.26
N ARG A 102 -16.95 10.48 -4.20
CA ARG A 102 -17.48 11.87 -4.31
C ARG A 102 -16.57 12.75 -5.15
N ALA A 103 -15.26 12.63 -5.02
CA ALA A 103 -14.30 13.38 -5.82
C ALA A 103 -14.41 13.02 -7.30
N ILE A 104 -14.46 11.73 -7.64
CA ILE A 104 -14.66 11.25 -9.02
C ILE A 104 -16.00 11.74 -9.60
N ASP A 105 -17.08 11.67 -8.81
CA ASP A 105 -18.40 12.11 -9.25
C ASP A 105 -18.53 13.62 -9.42
N SER A 106 -17.66 14.38 -8.75
CA SER A 106 -17.61 15.84 -8.84
C SER A 106 -16.72 16.34 -9.98
N ALA A 107 -15.94 15.48 -10.61
CA ALA A 107 -15.06 15.85 -11.71
C ALA A 107 -15.86 16.41 -12.90
N THR A 108 -15.35 17.48 -13.51
CA THR A 108 -15.94 18.16 -14.67
C THR A 108 -15.05 18.14 -15.91
N ASP A 109 -13.74 18.15 -15.73
CA ASP A 109 -12.79 18.27 -16.83
C ASP A 109 -11.78 17.11 -16.85
N SER A 110 -11.13 16.78 -15.70
CA SER A 110 -10.08 15.76 -15.68
C SER A 110 -9.96 15.01 -14.36
N ILE A 111 -9.48 13.76 -14.46
CA ILE A 111 -9.06 12.93 -13.34
C ILE A 111 -7.70 12.33 -13.70
N ASP A 112 -6.69 12.54 -12.83
CA ASP A 112 -5.41 11.87 -12.89
C ASP A 112 -5.26 10.94 -11.70
N LEU A 113 -5.16 9.64 -11.93
CA LEU A 113 -5.05 8.62 -10.90
C LEU A 113 -3.74 7.86 -11.02
N GLN A 114 -2.93 7.89 -9.98
CA GLN A 114 -1.67 7.15 -9.87
C GLN A 114 -1.74 6.20 -8.68
N THR A 115 -1.45 4.91 -8.89
CA THR A 115 -1.50 3.91 -7.82
C THR A 115 -0.51 2.76 -8.07
N PHE A 116 -0.04 2.15 -6.97
CA PHE A 116 0.83 0.99 -7.03
C PHE A 116 0.05 -0.32 -7.20
N ILE A 117 -1.08 -0.46 -6.50
CA ILE A 117 -1.96 -1.63 -6.60
C ILE A 117 -3.36 -1.16 -6.98
N TRP A 118 -3.95 -1.83 -7.96
CA TRP A 118 -5.37 -1.76 -8.25
C TRP A 118 -5.91 -3.16 -8.43
N ASP A 119 -6.52 -3.70 -7.38
CA ASP A 119 -7.25 -4.95 -7.44
C ASP A 119 -8.70 -4.69 -7.86
N LEU A 120 -9.21 -5.50 -8.76
CA LEU A 120 -10.60 -5.41 -9.20
C LEU A 120 -11.49 -6.30 -8.31
N ASP A 121 -11.38 -6.09 -7.01
CA ASP A 121 -12.25 -6.60 -5.95
C ASP A 121 -13.48 -5.67 -5.75
N GLY A 122 -14.13 -5.71 -4.60
CA GLY A 122 -15.31 -4.88 -4.34
C GLY A 122 -15.06 -3.38 -4.50
N SER A 123 -14.06 -2.86 -3.80
CA SER A 123 -13.72 -1.44 -3.78
C SER A 123 -13.09 -0.98 -5.10
N GLY A 124 -12.18 -1.77 -5.66
CA GLY A 124 -11.53 -1.43 -6.92
C GLY A 124 -12.48 -1.45 -8.11
N GLU A 125 -13.46 -2.37 -8.14
CA GLU A 125 -14.51 -2.42 -9.15
C GLU A 125 -15.48 -1.24 -9.00
N LEU A 126 -15.77 -0.83 -7.77
CA LEU A 126 -16.61 0.34 -7.51
C LEU A 126 -15.95 1.61 -8.03
N ILE A 127 -14.66 1.82 -7.74
CA ILE A 127 -13.88 2.94 -8.27
C ILE A 127 -13.86 2.89 -9.80
N ARG A 128 -13.62 1.72 -10.40
CA ARG A 128 -13.66 1.54 -11.87
C ARG A 128 -14.97 2.04 -12.48
N ARG A 129 -16.11 1.69 -11.91
CA ARG A 129 -17.43 2.13 -12.38
C ARG A 129 -17.57 3.64 -12.33
N HIS A 130 -17.20 4.27 -11.22
CA HIS A 130 -17.26 5.72 -11.09
C HIS A 130 -16.35 6.45 -12.09
N LEU A 131 -15.16 5.89 -12.40
CA LEU A 131 -14.27 6.43 -13.44
C LEU A 131 -14.91 6.32 -14.84
N LEU A 132 -15.52 5.17 -15.18
CA LEU A 132 -16.25 5.00 -16.43
C LEU A 132 -17.46 5.95 -16.54
N ASP A 133 -18.19 6.13 -15.46
CA ASP A 133 -19.31 7.07 -15.40
C ASP A 133 -18.83 8.54 -15.55
N ALA A 134 -17.69 8.89 -14.97
CA ALA A 134 -17.06 10.20 -15.18
C ALA A 134 -16.65 10.39 -16.65
N ALA A 135 -16.00 9.42 -17.25
CA ALA A 135 -15.62 9.44 -18.66
C ALA A 135 -16.84 9.53 -19.59
N ALA A 136 -17.94 8.82 -19.28
CA ALA A 136 -19.21 8.94 -20.00
C ALA A 136 -19.85 10.33 -19.88
N ARG A 137 -19.57 11.08 -18.81
CA ARG A 137 -19.94 12.50 -18.67
C ARG A 137 -19.07 13.45 -19.50
N GLY A 138 -17.97 12.97 -20.08
CA GLY A 138 -17.01 13.72 -20.87
C GLY A 138 -15.76 14.17 -20.09
N VAL A 139 -15.57 13.68 -18.88
CA VAL A 139 -14.33 13.90 -18.09
C VAL A 139 -13.20 13.11 -18.71
N PHE A 140 -12.05 13.73 -18.92
CA PHE A 140 -10.84 13.06 -19.38
C PHE A 140 -10.13 12.38 -18.20
N VAL A 141 -9.92 11.08 -18.30
CA VAL A 141 -9.37 10.26 -17.20
C VAL A 141 -8.03 9.67 -17.63
N ARG A 142 -6.97 9.95 -16.88
CA ARG A 142 -5.66 9.30 -17.03
C ARG A 142 -5.40 8.42 -15.82
N VAL A 143 -5.05 7.17 -16.06
CA VAL A 143 -4.73 6.21 -15.01
C VAL A 143 -3.33 5.65 -15.22
N LEU A 144 -2.48 5.77 -14.22
CA LEU A 144 -1.13 5.21 -14.20
C LEU A 144 -1.00 4.19 -13.08
N VAL A 145 -0.70 2.95 -13.44
CA VAL A 145 -0.54 1.83 -12.48
C VAL A 145 0.85 1.21 -12.60
N ASP A 146 1.41 0.75 -11.48
CA ASP A 146 2.62 -0.08 -11.50
C ASP A 146 2.28 -1.53 -11.86
N ASP A 147 3.16 -2.24 -12.60
CA ASP A 147 2.89 -3.60 -13.06
C ASP A 147 3.14 -4.70 -12.02
N SER A 148 3.61 -4.38 -10.81
CA SER A 148 4.02 -5.39 -9.83
C SER A 148 2.91 -6.37 -9.48
N PHE A 149 1.69 -5.90 -9.26
CA PHE A 149 0.55 -6.67 -8.77
C PHE A 149 -0.57 -6.89 -9.79
N ILE A 150 -0.40 -6.43 -11.04
CA ILE A 150 -1.33 -6.72 -12.11
C ILE A 150 -1.09 -8.16 -12.61
N LEU A 151 -1.74 -9.14 -12.00
CA LEU A 151 -1.51 -10.56 -12.32
C LEU A 151 -2.56 -11.13 -13.27
N ASP A 152 -3.84 -10.83 -13.07
CA ASP A 152 -4.96 -11.38 -13.85
C ASP A 152 -5.95 -10.29 -14.33
N ALA A 153 -5.57 -9.00 -14.23
CA ALA A 153 -6.40 -7.86 -14.57
C ALA A 153 -6.21 -7.36 -16.02
N ASP A 154 -5.31 -7.93 -16.82
CA ASP A 154 -4.95 -7.46 -18.16
C ASP A 154 -6.18 -7.14 -19.02
N ARG A 155 -7.16 -8.04 -19.04
CA ARG A 155 -8.39 -7.85 -19.83
C ARG A 155 -9.24 -6.70 -19.33
N ALA A 156 -9.40 -6.59 -18.02
CA ALA A 156 -10.25 -5.56 -17.44
C ALA A 156 -9.62 -4.15 -17.57
N LEU A 157 -8.30 -4.07 -17.54
CA LEU A 157 -7.58 -2.82 -17.81
C LEU A 157 -7.70 -2.40 -19.28
N LEU A 158 -7.62 -3.36 -20.22
CA LEU A 158 -7.89 -3.11 -21.64
C LEU A 158 -9.34 -2.65 -21.89
N GLU A 159 -10.33 -3.25 -21.18
CA GLU A 159 -11.74 -2.85 -21.29
C GLU A 159 -11.98 -1.43 -20.73
N ILE A 160 -11.17 -0.96 -19.76
CA ILE A 160 -11.21 0.42 -19.25
C ILE A 160 -10.62 1.38 -20.31
N ASP A 161 -9.47 1.03 -20.88
CA ASP A 161 -8.76 1.83 -21.89
C ASP A 161 -9.52 1.95 -23.23
N ASP A 162 -10.48 1.06 -23.48
CA ASP A 162 -11.32 1.07 -24.69
C ASP A 162 -12.32 2.25 -24.73
N HIS A 163 -12.44 3.01 -23.64
CA HIS A 163 -13.32 4.18 -23.55
C HIS A 163 -12.63 5.44 -24.08
N ASP A 164 -13.24 6.16 -25.04
CA ASP A 164 -12.67 7.33 -25.74
C ASP A 164 -12.09 8.43 -24.82
N ASN A 165 -12.57 8.54 -23.58
CA ASN A 165 -12.14 9.55 -22.61
C ASN A 165 -11.29 8.97 -21.47
N ILE A 166 -10.80 7.74 -21.60
CA ILE A 166 -9.88 7.14 -20.63
C ILE A 166 -8.59 6.73 -21.33
N GLU A 167 -7.47 7.08 -20.73
CA GLU A 167 -6.16 6.59 -21.10
C GLU A 167 -5.52 5.88 -19.93
N LEU A 168 -5.03 4.67 -20.15
CA LEU A 168 -4.39 3.87 -19.12
C LEU A 168 -2.97 3.52 -19.54
N LYS A 169 -2.00 3.86 -18.67
CA LYS A 169 -0.60 3.48 -18.82
C LYS A 169 -0.16 2.58 -17.66
N VAL A 170 0.81 1.74 -17.97
CA VAL A 170 1.46 0.84 -17.00
C VAL A 170 2.91 1.28 -16.85
N PHE A 171 3.32 1.62 -15.64
CA PHE A 171 4.69 2.00 -15.34
C PHE A 171 5.57 0.76 -15.20
N ASN A 172 6.74 0.81 -15.82
CA ASN A 172 7.81 -0.20 -15.73
C ASN A 172 7.33 -1.65 -15.89
N PRO A 173 6.63 -2.00 -17.02
CA PRO A 173 5.97 -3.28 -17.19
C PRO A 173 6.95 -4.44 -17.35
N TYR A 174 6.47 -5.62 -16.95
CA TYR A 174 7.14 -6.89 -17.25
C TYR A 174 6.96 -7.24 -18.73
N ARG A 175 8.05 -7.49 -19.44
CA ARG A 175 8.01 -7.93 -20.82
C ARG A 175 7.29 -9.26 -21.00
N ARG A 176 7.53 -10.23 -20.12
CA ARG A 176 6.91 -11.55 -20.14
C ARG A 176 5.91 -11.66 -19.01
N ARG A 177 4.64 -11.63 -19.37
CA ARG A 177 3.54 -11.68 -18.42
C ARG A 177 3.19 -13.11 -18.00
N SER A 178 2.75 -13.28 -16.77
CA SER A 178 2.26 -14.54 -16.21
C SER A 178 1.33 -14.22 -15.03
N SER A 179 0.27 -15.02 -14.86
CA SER A 179 -0.59 -14.95 -13.67
C SER A 179 0.08 -15.42 -12.38
N SER A 180 1.27 -16.04 -12.48
CA SER A 180 2.09 -16.40 -11.31
C SER A 180 3.21 -15.37 -11.13
N ALA A 181 3.21 -14.64 -10.01
CA ALA A 181 4.23 -13.66 -9.68
C ALA A 181 5.65 -14.26 -9.73
N GLY A 182 5.87 -15.43 -9.11
CA GLY A 182 7.17 -16.08 -9.12
C GLY A 182 7.63 -16.51 -10.51
N LEU A 183 6.71 -17.00 -11.37
CA LEU A 183 7.05 -17.34 -12.74
C LEU A 183 7.35 -16.09 -13.57
N ARG A 184 6.60 -14.99 -13.35
CA ARG A 184 6.83 -13.71 -14.02
C ARG A 184 8.23 -13.17 -13.69
N GLN A 185 8.65 -13.19 -12.43
CA GLN A 185 10.00 -12.80 -12.03
C GLN A 185 11.08 -13.68 -12.69
N ILE A 186 10.93 -15.00 -12.68
CA ILE A 186 11.88 -15.93 -13.31
C ILE A 186 12.00 -15.68 -14.83
N LEU A 187 10.89 -15.41 -15.50
CA LEU A 187 10.88 -15.16 -16.93
C LEU A 187 11.58 -13.84 -17.33
N ASN A 188 11.70 -12.90 -16.39
CA ASN A 188 12.28 -11.57 -16.61
C ASN A 188 13.58 -11.32 -15.82
N LEU A 189 14.26 -12.36 -15.34
CA LEU A 189 15.51 -12.24 -14.57
C LEU A 189 16.59 -11.40 -15.26
N GLY A 190 16.60 -11.35 -16.60
CA GLY A 190 17.54 -10.52 -17.36
C GLY A 190 17.31 -9.01 -17.28
N GLU A 191 16.17 -8.59 -16.73
CA GLU A 191 15.77 -7.18 -16.55
C GLU A 191 15.62 -6.83 -15.05
N PHE A 192 16.24 -7.62 -14.15
CA PHE A 192 16.05 -7.49 -12.70
C PHE A 192 16.32 -6.07 -12.21
N HIS A 193 17.44 -5.45 -12.60
CA HIS A 193 17.78 -4.08 -12.16
C HIS A 193 16.68 -3.07 -12.49
N ARG A 194 16.15 -3.09 -13.70
CA ARG A 194 15.04 -2.21 -14.08
C ARG A 194 13.77 -2.54 -13.29
N LEU A 195 13.43 -3.83 -13.22
CA LEU A 195 12.19 -4.31 -12.61
C LEU A 195 12.18 -4.22 -11.08
N ASP A 196 13.32 -4.02 -10.44
CA ASP A 196 13.42 -3.82 -9.01
C ASP A 196 12.94 -2.43 -8.58
N HIS A 197 13.11 -1.43 -9.43
CA HIS A 197 12.59 -0.07 -9.20
C HIS A 197 11.11 0.02 -9.52
N ARG A 198 10.28 0.36 -8.52
CA ARG A 198 8.83 0.43 -8.62
C ARG A 198 8.30 1.80 -8.30
N MET A 199 7.25 2.19 -9.01
CA MET A 199 6.50 3.40 -8.70
C MET A 199 5.54 3.12 -7.54
N HIS A 200 5.95 3.50 -6.33
CA HIS A 200 5.11 3.30 -5.14
C HIS A 200 4.19 4.49 -4.84
N ASN A 201 4.11 5.45 -5.75
CA ASN A 201 3.32 6.66 -5.66
C ASN A 201 1.81 6.38 -5.61
N LYS A 202 1.07 7.20 -4.83
CA LYS A 202 -0.39 7.10 -4.70
C LYS A 202 -0.98 8.49 -4.61
N ALA A 203 -1.65 8.90 -5.69
CA ALA A 203 -2.33 10.18 -5.75
C ALA A 203 -3.53 10.13 -6.69
N MET A 204 -4.56 10.91 -6.40
CA MET A 204 -5.66 11.19 -7.31
C MET A 204 -5.87 12.70 -7.36
N VAL A 205 -5.77 13.27 -8.55
CA VAL A 205 -5.98 14.70 -8.81
C VAL A 205 -7.27 14.88 -9.60
N ILE A 206 -8.13 15.78 -9.14
CA ILE A 206 -9.44 16.05 -9.74
C ILE A 206 -9.47 17.50 -10.24
N ASP A 207 -9.69 17.67 -11.54
CA ASP A 207 -9.87 18.99 -12.18
C ASP A 207 -8.72 19.98 -11.89
N ASN A 208 -7.56 19.50 -11.46
CA ASN A 208 -6.46 20.31 -10.96
C ASN A 208 -6.90 21.28 -9.84
N ARG A 209 -7.91 20.89 -9.03
CA ARG A 209 -8.52 21.66 -7.95
C ARG A 209 -8.48 20.96 -6.59
N LEU A 210 -8.54 19.65 -6.61
CA LEU A 210 -8.45 18.78 -5.44
C LEU A 210 -7.48 17.65 -5.69
N ALA A 211 -6.88 17.14 -4.61
CA ALA A 211 -6.15 15.89 -4.66
C ALA A 211 -6.39 15.04 -3.42
N ILE A 212 -6.19 13.72 -3.54
CA ILE A 212 -6.11 12.77 -2.42
C ILE A 212 -4.72 12.16 -2.48
N VAL A 213 -4.00 12.19 -1.36
CA VAL A 213 -2.62 11.68 -1.23
C VAL A 213 -2.46 10.91 0.07
N GLY A 214 -1.74 9.78 0.05
CA GLY A 214 -1.41 9.02 1.25
C GLY A 214 -0.91 7.62 0.97
N GLY A 215 -1.21 6.67 1.88
CA GLY A 215 -0.70 5.30 1.81
C GLY A 215 -1.57 4.31 1.06
N ARG A 216 -2.88 4.59 0.87
CA ARG A 216 -3.84 3.60 0.34
C ARG A 216 -3.67 3.31 -1.13
N ASN A 217 -3.69 2.02 -1.46
CA ASN A 217 -3.94 1.54 -2.82
C ASN A 217 -5.45 1.31 -3.03
N LEU A 218 -5.82 0.73 -4.17
CA LEU A 218 -7.20 0.49 -4.58
C LEU A 218 -7.54 -1.00 -4.46
N ALA A 219 -7.88 -1.44 -3.26
CA ALA A 219 -8.32 -2.80 -2.95
C ALA A 219 -9.08 -2.84 -1.61
N ASP A 220 -9.90 -3.86 -1.38
CA ASP A 220 -10.75 -4.03 -0.21
C ASP A 220 -9.98 -3.95 1.11
N HIS A 221 -8.75 -4.47 1.16
CA HIS A 221 -7.86 -4.38 2.33
C HIS A 221 -7.66 -2.94 2.84
N TYR A 222 -7.60 -1.95 1.92
CA TYR A 222 -7.32 -0.55 2.27
C TYR A 222 -8.55 0.20 2.73
N PHE A 223 -9.72 -0.36 2.46
CA PHE A 223 -11.00 0.28 2.78
C PHE A 223 -11.79 -0.42 3.89
N GLY A 224 -11.26 -1.51 4.44
CA GLY A 224 -11.85 -2.19 5.60
C GLY A 224 -12.85 -3.29 5.25
N TYR A 225 -12.83 -3.84 4.03
CA TYR A 225 -13.83 -4.80 3.53
C TYR A 225 -13.28 -6.19 3.22
N ASP A 226 -11.99 -6.46 3.42
CA ASP A 226 -11.41 -7.74 3.04
C ASP A 226 -11.70 -8.84 4.06
N GLU A 227 -11.93 -10.07 3.56
CA GLU A 227 -12.27 -11.25 4.36
C GLU A 227 -11.07 -11.86 5.10
N SER A 228 -9.85 -11.41 4.85
CA SER A 228 -8.63 -11.95 5.48
C SER A 228 -8.00 -11.00 6.48
N ASP A 229 -7.57 -9.84 6.02
CA ASP A 229 -6.88 -8.82 6.79
C ASP A 229 -7.17 -7.43 6.22
N ASN A 230 -7.20 -6.42 7.08
CA ASN A 230 -7.51 -5.05 6.70
C ASN A 230 -6.44 -4.09 7.22
N PHE A 231 -6.28 -2.97 6.52
CA PHE A 231 -5.20 -2.03 6.78
C PHE A 231 -5.65 -0.77 7.51
N ARG A 232 -4.99 -0.48 8.62
CA ARG A 232 -4.95 0.85 9.22
C ARG A 232 -4.06 1.74 8.36
N ASP A 233 -4.64 2.68 7.63
CA ASP A 233 -3.91 3.60 6.76
C ASP A 233 -4.49 5.02 6.85
N LEU A 234 -3.74 6.02 6.35
CA LEU A 234 -4.10 7.44 6.39
C LEU A 234 -3.87 8.11 5.04
N GLU A 235 -4.75 9.05 4.71
CA GLU A 235 -4.65 9.93 3.56
C GLU A 235 -5.16 11.33 3.91
N VAL A 236 -4.88 12.29 3.05
CA VAL A 236 -5.43 13.64 3.13
C VAL A 236 -6.06 14.04 1.81
N ILE A 237 -7.20 14.75 1.91
CA ILE A 237 -7.70 15.58 0.82
C ILE A 237 -6.95 16.91 0.89
N VAL A 238 -6.55 17.38 -0.27
CA VAL A 238 -5.76 18.61 -0.44
C VAL A 238 -6.48 19.54 -1.41
N GLY A 239 -6.61 20.81 -1.06
CA GLY A 239 -7.01 21.88 -1.96
C GLY A 239 -6.03 23.04 -1.94
N GLY A 240 -6.13 23.94 -2.89
CA GLY A 240 -5.24 25.08 -3.00
C GLY A 240 -4.05 24.87 -3.95
N SER A 241 -2.96 25.60 -3.72
CA SER A 241 -1.82 25.66 -4.67
C SER A 241 -1.00 24.36 -4.72
N THR A 242 -1.00 23.57 -3.65
CA THR A 242 -0.28 22.28 -3.58
C THR A 242 -0.78 21.27 -4.62
N VAL A 243 -2.07 21.35 -5.01
CA VAL A 243 -2.65 20.47 -6.05
C VAL A 243 -1.89 20.59 -7.38
N ARG A 244 -1.46 21.79 -7.73
CA ARG A 244 -0.69 22.02 -8.95
C ARG A 244 0.66 21.27 -8.96
N ALA A 245 1.34 21.20 -7.83
CA ALA A 245 2.59 20.44 -7.71
C ALA A 245 2.35 18.94 -7.90
N LEU A 246 1.25 18.42 -7.35
CA LEU A 246 0.84 17.01 -7.52
C LEU A 246 0.51 16.69 -8.99
N ALA A 247 -0.21 17.58 -9.69
CA ALA A 247 -0.51 17.42 -11.10
C ALA A 247 0.76 17.41 -11.98
N VAL A 248 1.70 18.31 -11.72
CA VAL A 248 3.00 18.33 -12.42
C VAL A 248 3.82 17.07 -12.11
N GLY A 249 3.79 16.60 -10.85
CA GLY A 249 4.43 15.34 -10.47
C GLY A 249 3.83 14.14 -11.20
N PHE A 250 2.52 14.08 -11.34
CA PHE A 250 1.85 13.07 -12.15
C PHE A 250 2.29 13.12 -13.61
N ASP A 251 2.32 14.31 -14.23
CA ASP A 251 2.76 14.49 -15.62
C ASP A 251 4.20 13.98 -15.84
N GLY A 252 5.09 14.14 -14.85
CA GLY A 252 6.46 13.61 -14.92
C GLY A 252 6.49 12.09 -15.09
N TYR A 253 5.66 11.35 -14.35
CA TYR A 253 5.55 9.91 -14.49
C TYR A 253 4.72 9.48 -15.70
N TRP A 254 3.69 10.23 -16.04
CA TRP A 254 2.83 9.95 -17.18
C TRP A 254 3.60 10.00 -18.51
N ASN A 255 4.49 10.99 -18.64
CA ASN A 255 5.31 11.22 -19.83
C ASN A 255 6.65 10.47 -19.81
N ASP A 256 6.92 9.71 -18.76
CA ASP A 256 8.14 8.92 -18.65
C ASP A 256 8.19 7.83 -19.73
N PRO A 257 9.35 7.60 -20.39
CA PRO A 257 9.50 6.55 -21.40
C PRO A 257 9.22 5.13 -20.91
N TRP A 258 9.17 4.90 -19.59
CA TRP A 258 8.79 3.63 -18.98
C TRP A 258 7.30 3.54 -18.62
N SER A 259 6.50 4.55 -18.97
CA SER A 259 5.05 4.56 -18.88
C SER A 259 4.41 4.14 -20.20
N PHE A 260 4.06 2.87 -20.32
CA PHE A 260 3.58 2.25 -21.55
C PHE A 260 2.05 2.33 -21.62
N PRO A 261 1.46 2.74 -22.76
CA PRO A 261 0.03 2.51 -23.00
C PRO A 261 -0.31 1.03 -22.79
N VAL A 262 -1.39 0.76 -22.06
CA VAL A 262 -1.76 -0.62 -21.66
C VAL A 262 -1.89 -1.54 -22.85
N ALA A 263 -2.44 -1.05 -23.97
CA ALA A 263 -2.62 -1.80 -25.22
C ALA A 263 -1.29 -2.27 -25.86
N THR A 264 -0.15 -1.68 -25.48
CA THR A 264 1.17 -2.08 -26.02
C THR A 264 1.84 -3.20 -25.23
N VAL A 265 1.43 -3.42 -23.98
CA VAL A 265 2.06 -4.41 -23.07
C VAL A 265 1.14 -5.55 -22.68
N MET A 266 -0.17 -5.36 -22.78
CA MET A 266 -1.17 -6.39 -22.48
C MET A 266 -1.72 -6.97 -23.76
N GLU A 267 -1.58 -8.28 -23.93
CA GLU A 267 -2.17 -8.99 -25.08
C GLU A 267 -3.60 -9.41 -24.73
N GLU A 268 -4.54 -9.24 -25.70
CA GLU A 268 -5.79 -9.98 -25.65
C GLU A 268 -5.48 -11.47 -25.60
N ARG A 269 -5.47 -12.06 -24.43
CA ARG A 269 -5.48 -13.52 -24.30
C ARG A 269 -6.81 -14.02 -24.85
N SER A 270 -6.81 -14.47 -26.10
CA SER A 270 -7.90 -15.16 -26.76
C SER A 270 -8.22 -16.45 -26.01
N GLY A 271 -9.05 -16.35 -25.00
CA GLY A 271 -9.67 -17.46 -24.29
C GLY A 271 -10.99 -16.97 -23.71
N PRO A 272 -12.06 -17.78 -23.71
CA PRO A 272 -13.28 -17.43 -23.04
C PRO A 272 -13.05 -17.53 -21.52
N GLY A 273 -12.35 -16.57 -20.94
CA GLY A 273 -12.47 -16.26 -19.54
C GLY A 273 -13.81 -15.56 -19.42
N GLU A 274 -14.79 -16.22 -18.81
CA GLU A 274 -15.99 -15.51 -18.38
C GLU A 274 -15.51 -14.32 -17.54
N PRO A 275 -16.08 -13.10 -17.76
CA PRO A 275 -15.84 -12.01 -16.85
C PRO A 275 -16.12 -12.55 -15.46
N ARG A 276 -15.18 -12.37 -14.53
CA ARG A 276 -15.42 -12.68 -13.11
C ARG A 276 -16.64 -11.83 -12.75
N GLN A 277 -17.82 -12.43 -12.76
CA GLN A 277 -18.99 -11.85 -12.13
C GLN A 277 -18.60 -11.76 -10.65
N VAL A 278 -18.06 -10.61 -10.25
CA VAL A 278 -18.09 -10.22 -8.87
C VAL A 278 -19.57 -10.02 -8.60
N ASP A 279 -20.21 -10.95 -7.87
CA ASP A 279 -21.52 -10.72 -7.30
C ASP A 279 -21.35 -9.56 -6.34
N PHE A 280 -21.60 -8.37 -6.88
CA PHE A 280 -21.48 -7.13 -6.18
C PHE A 280 -22.71 -7.00 -5.28
N GLU A 281 -22.65 -7.55 -4.07
CA GLU A 281 -23.43 -6.99 -2.97
C GLU A 281 -22.90 -5.57 -2.80
N PRO A 282 -23.73 -4.53 -2.94
CA PRO A 282 -23.27 -3.17 -2.77
C PRO A 282 -22.58 -3.08 -1.41
N LEU A 283 -21.35 -2.57 -1.37
CA LEU A 283 -20.62 -2.33 -0.12
C LEU A 283 -21.56 -1.56 0.80
N HIS A 284 -22.01 -2.21 1.89
CA HIS A 284 -22.99 -1.63 2.80
C HIS A 284 -22.33 -0.43 3.46
N GLY A 285 -22.72 0.78 3.05
CA GLY A 285 -22.23 2.05 3.59
C GLY A 285 -21.50 2.96 2.63
N ALA A 286 -21.25 2.61 1.37
CA ALA A 286 -20.90 3.59 0.34
C ALA A 286 -22.13 4.45 0.06
N ALA A 287 -22.42 5.39 0.94
CA ALA A 287 -23.70 6.04 1.08
C ALA A 287 -23.87 7.30 0.21
N HIS A 288 -23.03 7.50 -0.82
CA HIS A 288 -23.26 8.62 -1.75
C HIS A 288 -24.05 8.19 -2.98
N ALA A 289 -24.77 7.06 -2.90
CA ALA A 289 -25.73 6.68 -3.90
C ALA A 289 -26.62 7.89 -4.24
N GLU A 290 -26.49 8.40 -5.47
CA GLU A 290 -27.39 9.36 -6.10
C GLU A 290 -27.49 10.77 -5.47
N GLN A 291 -26.37 11.34 -4.98
CA GLN A 291 -26.37 12.76 -4.63
C GLN A 291 -26.54 13.63 -5.89
N THR A 292 -27.36 14.66 -5.74
CA THR A 292 -27.45 15.72 -6.75
C THR A 292 -26.15 16.54 -6.78
N PRO A 293 -25.82 17.22 -7.90
CA PRO A 293 -24.66 18.11 -7.95
C PRO A 293 -24.64 19.18 -6.84
N ASP A 294 -25.82 19.70 -6.45
CA ASP A 294 -25.95 20.71 -5.39
C ASP A 294 -25.63 20.11 -4.00
N GLU A 295 -26.05 18.89 -3.73
CA GLU A 295 -25.73 18.18 -2.48
C GLU A 295 -24.23 17.89 -2.40
N ARG A 296 -23.60 17.38 -3.48
CA ARG A 296 -22.15 17.17 -3.52
C ARG A 296 -21.37 18.46 -3.30
N LEU A 297 -21.78 19.56 -3.95
CA LEU A 297 -21.16 20.86 -3.75
C LEU A 297 -21.30 21.33 -2.29
N HIS A 298 -22.47 21.13 -1.68
CA HIS A 298 -22.69 21.47 -0.27
C HIS A 298 -21.68 20.75 0.64
N ASP A 299 -21.51 19.45 0.44
CA ASP A 299 -20.57 18.64 1.23
C ASP A 299 -19.12 19.11 1.05
N TRP A 300 -18.70 19.45 -0.19
CA TRP A 300 -17.38 20.02 -0.44
C TRP A 300 -17.17 21.37 0.24
N LEU A 301 -18.19 22.22 0.27
CA LEU A 301 -18.11 23.52 0.92
C LEU A 301 -18.05 23.38 2.45
N GLU A 302 -18.76 22.42 3.03
CA GLU A 302 -18.68 22.11 4.47
C GLU A 302 -17.29 21.57 4.81
N LEU A 303 -16.80 20.54 4.09
CA LEU A 303 -15.47 19.99 4.29
C LEU A 303 -14.38 21.06 4.23
N ALA A 304 -14.41 21.94 3.23
CA ALA A 304 -13.40 23.00 3.09
C ALA A 304 -13.45 24.02 4.24
N ARG A 305 -14.62 24.28 4.83
CA ARG A 305 -14.74 25.17 6.02
C ARG A 305 -14.12 24.54 7.26
N GLU A 306 -14.25 23.22 7.41
CA GLU A 306 -13.74 22.47 8.56
C GLU A 306 -12.27 22.05 8.38
N ALA A 307 -11.78 22.02 7.17
CA ALA A 307 -10.42 21.59 6.84
C ALA A 307 -9.35 22.50 7.48
N HIS A 308 -8.18 21.94 7.72
CA HIS A 308 -7.04 22.62 8.32
C HIS A 308 -6.31 23.49 7.32
N ALA A 309 -6.01 24.72 7.69
CA ALA A 309 -5.11 25.59 6.93
C ALA A 309 -3.66 25.18 7.17
N GLY A 310 -2.83 25.35 6.16
CA GLY A 310 -1.40 25.11 6.27
C GLY A 310 -0.68 25.39 4.97
N THR A 311 0.59 24.99 4.90
CA THR A 311 1.36 24.93 3.67
C THR A 311 1.91 23.52 3.50
N ALA A 312 2.15 23.09 2.26
CA ALA A 312 2.79 21.80 2.03
C ALA A 312 3.90 21.89 0.98
N THR A 313 4.89 21.05 1.17
CA THR A 313 5.91 20.77 0.17
C THR A 313 5.70 19.34 -0.33
N LEU A 314 5.52 19.17 -1.64
CA LEU A 314 5.53 17.85 -2.26
C LEU A 314 6.97 17.30 -2.22
N LEU A 315 7.13 16.17 -1.57
CA LEU A 315 8.30 15.32 -1.68
C LEU A 315 7.97 14.24 -2.71
N LEU A 316 8.77 14.15 -3.75
CA LEU A 316 8.53 13.24 -4.87
C LEU A 316 9.88 12.78 -5.40
N ASP A 317 10.09 11.48 -5.49
CA ASP A 317 11.20 10.92 -6.22
C ASP A 317 10.93 11.02 -7.73
N GLU A 318 11.94 11.37 -8.50
CA GLU A 318 11.81 11.42 -9.95
C GLU A 318 11.76 10.00 -10.53
N PRO A 319 11.08 9.80 -11.69
CA PRO A 319 11.17 8.54 -12.40
C PRO A 319 12.63 8.20 -12.68
N PRO A 320 13.00 6.92 -12.64
CA PRO A 320 14.37 6.53 -12.88
C PRO A 320 14.84 6.88 -14.30
N ASP A 321 16.04 7.44 -14.45
CA ASP A 321 16.65 7.79 -15.73
C ASP A 321 16.90 6.54 -16.62
N GLU A 322 16.99 6.76 -17.97
CA GLU A 322 17.14 5.71 -18.97
C GLU A 322 18.42 4.87 -18.88
N THR A 323 19.36 5.22 -18.00
CA THR A 323 20.68 4.57 -17.96
C THR A 323 20.71 3.35 -17.06
N PRO A 324 21.28 2.21 -17.53
CA PRO A 324 21.34 0.96 -16.76
C PRO A 324 22.22 0.97 -15.51
N ASP A 325 22.91 2.05 -15.23
CA ASP A 325 23.86 2.18 -14.10
C ASP A 325 23.18 2.64 -12.79
N TYR A 326 21.97 2.20 -12.57
CA TYR A 326 21.14 2.52 -11.41
C TYR A 326 21.73 2.17 -10.04
N ALA A 327 22.79 1.40 -9.99
CA ALA A 327 23.23 0.75 -8.75
C ALA A 327 23.77 1.70 -7.68
N ASP A 328 24.19 2.93 -8.05
CA ASP A 328 24.88 3.82 -7.09
C ASP A 328 24.30 5.24 -6.97
N GLU A 329 23.35 5.67 -7.83
CA GLU A 329 22.86 7.06 -7.87
C GLU A 329 21.33 7.16 -8.12
N ALA A 330 20.52 6.26 -7.57
CA ALA A 330 19.07 6.42 -7.67
C ALA A 330 18.65 7.76 -7.03
N PRO A 331 17.82 8.57 -7.69
CA PRO A 331 17.40 9.89 -7.19
C PRO A 331 16.37 9.78 -6.06
N VAL A 332 16.70 9.09 -4.97
CA VAL A 332 15.83 8.92 -3.83
C VAL A 332 15.90 10.17 -2.97
N GLN A 333 15.05 11.14 -3.28
CA GLN A 333 14.99 12.43 -2.59
C GLN A 333 14.11 12.35 -1.33
N VAL A 334 13.01 11.58 -1.37
CA VAL A 334 12.05 11.47 -0.27
C VAL A 334 12.73 10.93 0.97
N GLY A 335 13.47 9.81 0.87
CA GLY A 335 14.19 9.22 2.00
C GLY A 335 15.16 10.20 2.68
N GLY A 336 15.98 10.90 1.89
CA GLY A 336 16.90 11.93 2.41
C GLY A 336 16.18 13.07 3.11
N LYS A 337 15.05 13.54 2.56
CA LYS A 337 14.24 14.60 3.16
C LYS A 337 13.56 14.18 4.48
N LEU A 338 13.15 12.92 4.59
CA LEU A 338 12.61 12.39 5.85
C LEU A 338 13.70 12.34 6.93
N ILE A 339 14.91 11.92 6.59
CA ILE A 339 16.07 11.93 7.49
C ILE A 339 16.41 13.37 7.92
N ASP A 340 16.48 14.31 6.98
CA ASP A 340 16.69 15.74 7.28
C ASP A 340 15.62 16.29 8.25
N ALA A 341 14.36 15.88 8.05
CA ALA A 341 13.25 16.31 8.90
C ALA A 341 13.34 15.74 10.33
N ILE A 342 13.77 14.48 10.49
CA ILE A 342 14.08 13.87 11.80
C ILE A 342 15.23 14.61 12.49
N ASP A 343 16.27 14.94 11.76
CA ASP A 343 17.41 15.70 12.30
C ASP A 343 17.03 17.13 12.71
N ALA A 344 16.03 17.71 12.08
CA ALA A 344 15.53 19.06 12.40
C ALA A 344 14.52 19.09 13.56
N ALA A 345 13.99 17.95 14.01
CA ALA A 345 13.04 17.86 15.13
C ALA A 345 13.69 18.24 16.46
N ARG A 346 12.91 18.87 17.36
CA ARG A 346 13.40 19.48 18.59
C ARG A 346 12.78 18.92 19.87
N GLU A 347 11.53 18.45 19.80
CA GLU A 347 10.75 18.09 20.98
C GLU A 347 10.24 16.65 20.88
N ASP A 348 9.59 16.29 19.76
CA ASP A 348 8.84 15.05 19.65
C ASP A 348 8.78 14.53 18.21
N ILE A 349 8.91 13.22 18.05
CA ILE A 349 8.79 12.49 16.78
C ILE A 349 7.84 11.32 16.98
N TRP A 350 6.73 11.30 16.21
CA TRP A 350 5.91 10.11 16.06
C TRP A 350 6.12 9.54 14.66
N LEU A 351 6.53 8.30 14.62
CA LEU A 351 6.90 7.60 13.40
C LEU A 351 6.00 6.39 13.24
N VAL A 352 5.17 6.41 12.21
CA VAL A 352 4.23 5.33 11.88
C VAL A 352 4.63 4.76 10.55
N SER A 353 5.02 3.48 10.52
CA SER A 353 5.48 2.82 9.31
C SER A 353 5.06 1.35 9.29
N ALA A 354 4.43 0.93 8.20
CA ALA A 354 4.02 -0.45 8.00
C ALA A 354 5.21 -1.42 8.04
N TYR A 355 6.30 -1.03 7.39
CA TYR A 355 7.57 -1.75 7.40
C TYR A 355 8.66 -0.83 7.95
N LEU A 356 9.32 -1.30 8.98
CA LEU A 356 10.38 -0.58 9.68
C LEU A 356 11.66 -1.44 9.62
N ILE A 357 12.54 -1.09 8.73
CA ILE A 357 13.89 -1.70 8.62
C ILE A 357 14.86 -0.52 8.52
N PRO A 358 15.32 0.02 9.65
CA PRO A 358 16.13 1.24 9.62
C PRO A 358 17.42 1.05 8.83
N THR A 359 17.64 1.92 7.85
CA THR A 359 18.97 2.07 7.26
C THR A 359 19.95 2.65 8.27
N ALA A 360 21.25 2.52 8.04
CA ALA A 360 22.26 3.08 8.94
C ALA A 360 22.11 4.60 9.12
N GLU A 361 21.68 5.30 8.07
CA GLU A 361 21.42 6.75 8.10
C GLU A 361 20.20 7.09 8.97
N LEU A 362 19.11 6.32 8.84
CA LEU A 362 17.90 6.50 9.64
C LEU A 362 18.17 6.19 11.12
N GLU A 363 18.85 5.07 11.41
CA GLU A 363 19.23 4.70 12.79
C GLU A 363 20.11 5.78 13.42
N ALA A 364 21.10 6.31 12.67
CA ALA A 364 21.93 7.39 13.14
C ALA A 364 21.14 8.70 13.39
N ALA A 365 20.15 9.03 12.54
CA ALA A 365 19.30 10.22 12.72
C ALA A 365 18.42 10.10 13.98
N LEU A 366 17.84 8.92 14.22
CA LEU A 366 17.08 8.64 15.45
C LEU A 366 17.98 8.74 16.67
N GLY A 367 19.20 8.20 16.63
CA GLY A 367 20.18 8.33 17.70
C GLY A 367 20.51 9.80 18.01
N ARG A 368 20.79 10.61 16.98
CA ARG A 368 21.01 12.06 17.17
C ARG A 368 19.80 12.78 17.74
N ALA A 369 18.59 12.38 17.36
CA ALA A 369 17.36 12.95 17.93
C ALA A 369 17.26 12.66 19.44
N ILE A 370 17.46 11.41 19.84
CA ILE A 370 17.47 10.99 21.26
C ILE A 370 18.59 11.72 22.04
N GLU A 371 19.81 11.85 21.48
CA GLU A 371 20.91 12.59 22.10
C GLU A 371 20.58 14.08 22.33
N ARG A 372 19.74 14.68 21.47
CA ARG A 372 19.22 16.04 21.64
C ARG A 372 18.11 16.13 22.69
N GLY A 373 17.61 15.02 23.20
CA GLY A 373 16.50 14.94 24.15
C GLY A 373 15.13 14.94 23.49
N VAL A 374 15.05 14.68 22.18
CA VAL A 374 13.79 14.52 21.44
C VAL A 374 13.14 13.22 21.86
N HIS A 375 11.84 13.24 22.17
CA HIS A 375 11.08 12.05 22.46
C HIS A 375 10.69 11.36 21.16
N VAL A 376 11.04 10.09 20.97
CA VAL A 376 10.76 9.34 19.73
C VAL A 376 9.85 8.17 20.03
N ARG A 377 8.67 8.15 19.40
CA ARG A 377 7.70 7.06 19.45
C ARG A 377 7.57 6.43 18.06
N ILE A 378 7.58 5.11 18.01
CA ILE A 378 7.41 4.35 16.76
C ILE A 378 6.21 3.41 16.88
N LEU A 379 5.37 3.38 15.84
CA LEU A 379 4.34 2.38 15.64
C LEU A 379 4.64 1.60 14.36
N THR A 380 4.73 0.28 14.46
CA THR A 380 4.95 -0.62 13.32
C THR A 380 4.14 -1.91 13.47
N ASN A 381 4.26 -2.82 12.52
CA ASN A 381 3.60 -4.12 12.60
C ASN A 381 4.30 -5.10 13.53
N SER A 382 3.53 -5.84 14.31
CA SER A 382 4.00 -7.06 14.99
C SER A 382 4.18 -8.21 13.99
N ILE A 383 4.70 -9.34 14.45
CA ILE A 383 4.80 -10.56 13.63
C ILE A 383 3.44 -11.03 13.09
N ARG A 384 2.33 -10.75 13.78
CA ARG A 384 0.98 -11.18 13.39
C ARG A 384 0.26 -10.17 12.52
N SER A 385 0.46 -8.89 12.76
CA SER A 385 -0.12 -7.81 11.96
C SER A 385 0.69 -7.49 10.71
N ASN A 386 1.77 -8.23 10.43
CA ASN A 386 2.61 -8.03 9.25
C ASN A 386 2.22 -9.03 8.15
N ASN A 387 1.81 -8.51 6.99
CA ASN A 387 1.48 -9.30 5.80
C ASN A 387 2.73 -9.82 5.05
N HIS A 388 3.94 -9.31 5.40
CA HIS A 388 5.23 -9.75 4.85
C HIS A 388 6.17 -10.25 5.95
N LEU A 389 6.23 -11.56 6.17
CA LEU A 389 7.08 -12.16 7.21
C LEU A 389 8.57 -11.85 7.01
N THR A 390 9.03 -11.71 5.77
CA THR A 390 10.43 -11.31 5.46
C THR A 390 10.75 -9.91 5.99
N ALA A 391 9.86 -8.95 5.82
CA ALA A 391 10.03 -7.60 6.34
C ALA A 391 10.06 -7.59 7.89
N HIS A 392 9.18 -8.38 8.54
CA HIS A 392 9.22 -8.54 9.98
C HIS A 392 10.54 -9.19 10.45
N SER A 393 11.01 -10.20 9.73
CA SER A 393 12.26 -10.89 10.07
C SER A 393 13.49 -9.97 9.97
N ALA A 394 13.49 -9.02 9.06
CA ALA A 394 14.52 -7.98 8.98
C ALA A 394 14.37 -6.96 10.14
N TYR A 395 13.17 -6.42 10.38
CA TYR A 395 12.87 -5.54 11.53
C TYR A 395 13.35 -6.10 12.86
N ARG A 396 13.15 -7.39 13.09
CA ARG A 396 13.55 -8.11 14.31
C ARG A 396 15.01 -7.87 14.70
N ARG A 397 15.91 -7.61 13.76
CA ARG A 397 17.33 -7.36 14.04
C ARG A 397 17.56 -6.01 14.68
N HIS A 398 16.70 -5.04 14.41
CA HIS A 398 16.84 -3.64 14.79
C HIS A 398 16.08 -3.28 16.08
N VAL A 399 14.98 -3.98 16.40
CA VAL A 399 14.08 -3.59 17.48
C VAL A 399 14.78 -3.45 18.84
N ARG A 400 15.72 -4.37 19.18
CA ARG A 400 16.48 -4.26 20.42
C ARG A 400 17.35 -3.00 20.45
N THR A 401 18.04 -2.69 19.36
CA THR A 401 18.88 -1.49 19.23
C THR A 401 18.06 -0.22 19.42
N LEU A 402 16.88 -0.15 18.78
CA LEU A 402 15.97 0.98 18.93
C LEU A 402 15.52 1.18 20.39
N VAL A 403 15.14 0.08 21.07
CA VAL A 403 14.73 0.14 22.49
C VAL A 403 15.91 0.52 23.41
N GLU A 404 17.09 -0.03 23.18
CA GLU A 404 18.32 0.30 23.93
C GLU A 404 18.75 1.77 23.71
N MET A 405 18.49 2.32 22.53
CA MET A 405 18.72 3.73 22.20
C MET A 405 17.77 4.67 22.97
N GLY A 406 16.63 4.17 23.45
CA GLY A 406 15.62 4.94 24.15
C GLY A 406 14.40 5.32 23.31
N VAL A 407 14.22 4.70 22.16
CA VAL A 407 13.02 4.83 21.32
C VAL A 407 11.87 4.07 21.97
N GLU A 408 10.69 4.70 22.08
CA GLU A 408 9.46 4.06 22.52
C GLU A 408 8.83 3.30 21.34
N VAL A 409 8.92 1.96 21.35
CA VAL A 409 8.48 1.11 20.23
C VAL A 409 7.15 0.45 20.56
N HIS A 410 6.19 0.59 19.65
CA HIS A 410 4.88 -0.05 19.68
C HIS A 410 4.68 -0.91 18.43
N GLU A 411 4.16 -2.12 18.63
CA GLU A 411 3.80 -3.06 17.56
C GLU A 411 2.30 -3.29 17.55
N VAL A 412 1.64 -3.03 16.41
CA VAL A 412 0.18 -3.19 16.27
C VAL A 412 -0.22 -4.63 16.56
N ARG A 413 -1.30 -4.80 17.31
CA ARG A 413 -1.95 -6.09 17.53
C ARG A 413 -2.90 -6.41 16.37
N ASP A 414 -2.80 -7.60 15.80
CA ASP A 414 -3.74 -8.09 14.78
C ASP A 414 -5.17 -8.21 15.30
N ASP A 415 -5.30 -8.45 16.63
CA ASP A 415 -6.54 -8.53 17.40
C ASP A 415 -6.83 -7.26 18.21
N ALA A 416 -6.36 -6.07 17.75
CA ALA A 416 -6.59 -4.79 18.41
C ALA A 416 -8.06 -4.65 18.86
N GLU A 417 -8.28 -4.15 20.08
CA GLU A 417 -9.65 -4.08 20.63
C GLU A 417 -10.54 -3.09 19.88
N ASP A 418 -9.94 -2.01 19.34
CA ASP A 418 -10.66 -0.97 18.63
C ASP A 418 -10.57 -1.14 17.09
N ARG A 419 -10.27 -2.35 16.57
CA ARG A 419 -10.13 -2.60 15.12
C ARG A 419 -11.42 -2.38 14.33
N ASP A 420 -12.57 -2.46 14.98
CA ASP A 420 -13.88 -2.15 14.40
C ASP A 420 -14.05 -0.69 13.99
N LEU A 421 -13.14 0.20 14.41
CA LEU A 421 -13.04 1.57 13.88
C LEU A 421 -12.54 1.60 12.42
N TYR A 422 -11.82 0.56 11.99
CA TYR A 422 -11.11 0.51 10.70
C TYR A 422 -11.61 -0.59 9.78
N ILE A 423 -12.31 -1.58 10.31
CA ILE A 423 -12.80 -2.76 9.60
C ILE A 423 -14.33 -2.73 9.60
N GLU A 424 -14.91 -2.84 8.42
CA GLU A 424 -16.36 -2.70 8.24
C GLU A 424 -17.10 -4.05 8.41
N SER A 425 -18.38 -3.98 8.75
CA SER A 425 -19.24 -5.17 8.80
C SER A 425 -19.46 -5.74 7.38
N PRO A 426 -19.43 -7.06 7.18
CA PRO A 426 -19.43 -8.12 8.20
C PRO A 426 -18.05 -8.70 8.55
N VAL A 427 -16.95 -8.01 8.25
CA VAL A 427 -15.58 -8.52 8.42
C VAL A 427 -14.83 -7.92 9.61
N GLU A 428 -15.53 -7.28 10.55
CA GLU A 428 -14.97 -6.58 11.72
C GLU A 428 -14.18 -7.47 12.69
N ASP A 429 -14.30 -8.79 12.56
CA ASP A 429 -13.56 -9.77 13.35
C ASP A 429 -12.19 -10.16 12.75
N LYS A 430 -11.88 -9.65 11.56
CA LYS A 430 -10.64 -9.98 10.86
C LYS A 430 -9.42 -9.26 11.45
N SER A 431 -8.24 -9.68 10.99
CA SER A 431 -6.97 -9.11 11.44
C SER A 431 -6.80 -7.66 11.00
N LEU A 432 -6.27 -6.84 11.90
CA LEU A 432 -5.84 -5.48 11.59
C LEU A 432 -4.31 -5.47 11.36
N CYS A 433 -3.90 -4.89 10.26
CA CYS A 433 -2.50 -4.67 9.90
C CYS A 433 -2.26 -3.17 9.74
N LEU A 434 -1.05 -2.69 10.05
CA LEU A 434 -0.66 -1.32 9.78
C LEU A 434 -0.19 -1.17 8.34
N HIS A 435 -0.67 -0.12 7.65
CA HIS A 435 -0.13 0.27 6.34
C HIS A 435 0.16 1.78 6.23
N ALA A 436 -0.19 2.58 7.24
CA ALA A 436 0.08 4.02 7.26
C ALA A 436 1.58 4.34 7.23
N LYS A 437 1.94 5.44 6.55
CA LYS A 437 3.27 6.02 6.49
C LYS A 437 3.15 7.49 6.86
N VAL A 438 3.38 7.76 8.14
CA VAL A 438 3.21 9.09 8.74
C VAL A 438 4.40 9.41 9.62
N LEU A 439 4.90 10.64 9.53
CA LEU A 439 5.90 11.19 10.42
C LEU A 439 5.35 12.50 10.99
N LEU A 440 5.14 12.56 12.31
CA LEU A 440 4.78 13.79 12.99
C LEU A 440 6.02 14.34 13.69
N LEU A 441 6.26 15.62 13.51
CA LEU A 441 7.45 16.31 14.00
C LEU A 441 7.00 17.52 14.81
N ASP A 442 7.41 17.54 16.04
CA ASP A 442 7.06 18.58 17.00
C ASP A 442 5.51 18.75 17.06
N ASP A 443 4.97 19.95 17.12
CA ASP A 443 3.53 20.22 17.19
C ASP A 443 2.95 20.83 15.90
N ASP A 444 3.77 20.99 14.84
CA ASP A 444 3.41 21.79 13.67
C ASP A 444 3.62 21.11 12.32
N ARG A 445 4.40 20.05 12.21
CA ARG A 445 4.74 19.40 10.95
C ARG A 445 4.30 17.95 10.88
N ALA A 446 3.83 17.54 9.71
CA ALA A 446 3.46 16.17 9.43
C ALA A 446 3.89 15.76 8.01
N PHE A 447 4.45 14.57 7.85
CA PHE A 447 4.57 13.90 6.56
C PHE A 447 3.48 12.85 6.45
N ILE A 448 2.79 12.81 5.30
CA ILE A 448 1.84 11.76 4.92
C ILE A 448 2.14 11.37 3.47
N GLY A 449 2.37 10.08 3.22
CA GLY A 449 2.73 9.64 1.88
C GLY A 449 2.80 8.13 1.71
N SER A 450 3.60 7.71 0.74
CA SER A 450 3.76 6.31 0.36
C SER A 450 5.01 5.63 0.96
N ALA A 451 6.00 6.42 1.44
CA ALA A 451 7.31 5.92 1.86
C ALA A 451 7.27 5.19 3.20
N ASN A 452 7.58 3.90 3.20
CA ASN A 452 7.94 3.16 4.41
C ASN A 452 9.35 3.54 4.88
N LEU A 453 9.70 3.11 6.07
CA LEU A 453 11.05 3.29 6.62
C LEU A 453 11.85 1.99 6.51
N ASP A 454 12.02 1.55 5.29
CA ASP A 454 12.80 0.39 4.90
C ASP A 454 13.74 0.73 3.73
N PRO A 455 14.78 -0.10 3.45
CA PRO A 455 15.74 0.18 2.38
C PRO A 455 15.08 0.27 1.00
N ARG A 456 14.03 -0.50 0.74
CA ARG A 456 13.32 -0.48 -0.54
C ARG A 456 12.66 0.88 -0.79
N SER A 457 11.92 1.40 0.18
CA SER A 457 11.28 2.72 0.07
C SER A 457 12.28 3.87 0.14
N LEU A 458 13.36 3.72 0.92
CA LEU A 458 14.34 4.79 1.12
C LEU A 458 15.42 4.86 0.03
N ARG A 459 15.57 3.82 -0.84
CA ARG A 459 16.68 3.71 -1.78
C ARG A 459 16.35 3.14 -3.16
N ILE A 460 15.25 2.37 -3.31
CA ILE A 460 14.98 1.60 -4.52
C ILE A 460 13.71 2.05 -5.22
N ASN A 461 12.58 2.04 -4.52
CA ASN A 461 11.31 2.49 -5.09
C ASN A 461 11.29 4.01 -5.24
N THR A 462 10.45 4.48 -6.13
CA THR A 462 10.08 5.89 -6.12
C THR A 462 8.87 6.10 -5.20
N GLU A 463 8.96 7.11 -4.38
CA GLU A 463 7.98 7.43 -3.34
C GLU A 463 7.47 8.86 -3.48
N MET A 464 6.34 9.14 -2.87
CA MET A 464 5.79 10.49 -2.79
C MET A 464 5.10 10.74 -1.45
N GLY A 465 4.98 12.02 -1.10
CA GLY A 465 4.19 12.46 0.04
C GLY A 465 4.24 13.95 0.24
N LEU A 466 3.45 14.43 1.16
CA LEU A 466 3.38 15.83 1.53
C LEU A 466 4.03 16.05 2.90
N MET A 467 5.00 16.95 2.95
CA MET A 467 5.45 17.55 4.20
C MET A 467 4.57 18.77 4.46
N ILE A 468 3.69 18.68 5.43
CA ILE A 468 2.64 19.66 5.73
C ILE A 468 3.03 20.43 7.00
N GLU A 469 2.96 21.75 6.93
CA GLU A 469 3.12 22.65 8.08
C GLU A 469 1.72 23.15 8.48
N SER A 470 1.12 22.52 9.49
CA SER A 470 -0.22 22.83 10.02
C SER A 470 -0.35 22.32 11.45
N PRO A 471 -0.26 23.18 12.47
CA PRO A 471 -0.42 22.78 13.86
C PRO A 471 -1.78 22.11 14.13
N THR A 472 -2.84 22.56 13.49
CA THR A 472 -4.18 22.01 13.71
C THR A 472 -4.35 20.63 13.08
N LEU A 473 -3.77 20.38 11.89
CA LEU A 473 -3.74 19.04 11.29
C LEU A 473 -2.84 18.10 12.11
N ASN A 474 -1.66 18.58 12.55
CA ASN A 474 -0.77 17.79 13.40
C ASN A 474 -1.49 17.34 14.68
N ALA A 475 -2.24 18.22 15.32
CA ALA A 475 -3.02 17.91 16.52
C ALA A 475 -4.15 16.89 16.22
N GLU A 476 -4.84 16.99 15.08
CA GLU A 476 -5.84 15.99 14.65
C GLU A 476 -5.19 14.63 14.38
N LEU A 477 -4.06 14.59 13.66
CA LEU A 477 -3.31 13.36 13.40
C LEU A 477 -2.86 12.68 14.70
N ARG A 478 -2.36 13.43 15.69
CA ARG A 478 -2.02 12.88 17.00
C ARG A 478 -3.25 12.29 17.69
N SER A 479 -4.36 13.00 17.67
CA SER A 479 -5.62 12.52 18.25
C SER A 479 -6.13 11.24 17.55
N ALA A 480 -5.97 11.15 16.23
CA ALA A 480 -6.36 10.00 15.44
C ALA A 480 -5.46 8.77 15.63
N LEU A 481 -4.17 9.00 15.91
CA LEU A 481 -3.17 7.93 16.08
C LEU A 481 -2.98 7.51 17.56
N GLU A 482 -3.30 8.36 18.53
CA GLU A 482 -3.12 8.01 19.96
C GLU A 482 -3.78 6.69 20.38
N PRO A 483 -5.01 6.34 19.91
CA PRO A 483 -5.58 5.03 20.18
C PRO A 483 -4.72 3.87 19.67
N ASP A 484 -4.06 4.03 18.51
CA ASP A 484 -3.24 2.99 17.90
C ASP A 484 -1.99 2.66 18.73
N PHE A 485 -1.49 3.62 19.54
CA PHE A 485 -0.38 3.41 20.47
C PHE A 485 -0.81 2.86 21.84
N SER A 486 -2.10 2.76 22.10
CA SER A 486 -2.60 2.26 23.39
C SER A 486 -2.27 0.78 23.58
N LEU A 487 -2.08 0.35 24.84
CA LEU A 487 -1.81 -1.07 25.16
C LEU A 487 -2.96 -2.01 24.82
N ARG A 488 -4.16 -1.49 24.51
CA ARG A 488 -5.31 -2.28 24.01
C ARG A 488 -5.12 -2.67 22.54
N ASN A 489 -4.41 -1.81 21.78
CA ASN A 489 -4.30 -1.92 20.32
C ASN A 489 -2.88 -2.24 19.86
N ALA A 490 -1.87 -2.04 20.71
CA ALA A 490 -0.48 -2.32 20.40
C ALA A 490 0.26 -2.97 21.57
N TRP A 491 1.33 -3.68 21.24
CA TRP A 491 2.32 -4.15 22.18
C TRP A 491 3.38 -3.06 22.39
N HIS A 492 3.58 -2.61 23.62
CA HIS A 492 4.74 -1.79 23.96
C HIS A 492 5.96 -2.71 24.13
N VAL A 493 6.95 -2.53 23.29
CA VAL A 493 8.19 -3.33 23.30
C VAL A 493 9.23 -2.63 24.18
N ARG A 494 9.72 -3.30 25.20
CA ARG A 494 10.68 -2.73 26.15
C ARG A 494 11.65 -3.78 26.69
N LEU A 495 12.67 -3.33 27.41
CA LEU A 495 13.49 -4.20 28.22
C LEU A 495 12.85 -4.39 29.61
N ASP A 496 12.87 -5.59 30.14
CA ASP A 496 12.50 -5.91 31.52
C ASP A 496 13.63 -5.54 32.51
N ASP A 497 13.40 -5.76 33.81
CA ASP A 497 14.39 -5.50 34.85
C ASP A 497 15.68 -6.34 34.70
N GLY A 498 15.63 -7.43 33.95
CA GLY A 498 16.77 -8.30 33.60
C GLY A 498 17.52 -7.88 32.34
N GLY A 499 16.99 -6.89 31.59
CA GLY A 499 17.54 -6.47 30.29
C GLY A 499 17.10 -7.36 29.12
N GLU A 500 16.09 -8.21 29.32
CA GLU A 500 15.50 -9.02 28.25
C GLU A 500 14.30 -8.30 27.60
N MET A 501 14.07 -8.63 26.32
CA MET A 501 12.96 -8.03 25.58
C MET A 501 11.61 -8.51 26.10
N ALA A 502 10.67 -7.59 26.29
CA ALA A 502 9.31 -7.89 26.71
C ALA A 502 8.29 -7.13 25.85
N TRP A 503 7.22 -7.81 25.47
CA TRP A 503 6.05 -7.26 24.78
C TRP A 503 4.91 -7.12 25.78
N VAL A 504 4.49 -5.90 26.03
CA VAL A 504 3.52 -5.55 27.08
C VAL A 504 2.24 -5.03 26.44
N SER A 505 1.11 -5.68 26.74
CA SER A 505 -0.22 -5.17 26.46
C SER A 505 -0.95 -4.83 27.75
N ASP A 506 -2.19 -4.38 27.65
CA ASP A 506 -3.06 -4.14 28.82
C ASP A 506 -3.40 -5.42 29.61
N SER A 507 -3.39 -6.58 28.92
CA SER A 507 -3.82 -7.87 29.46
C SER A 507 -2.71 -8.89 29.66
N SER A 508 -1.52 -8.66 29.10
CA SER A 508 -0.43 -9.65 29.12
C SER A 508 0.98 -9.05 28.97
N VAL A 509 1.95 -9.81 29.47
CA VAL A 509 3.38 -9.56 29.27
C VAL A 509 4.00 -10.82 28.71
N LEU A 510 4.66 -10.73 27.56
CA LEU A 510 5.33 -11.83 26.90
C LEU A 510 6.85 -11.60 26.88
N ASP A 511 7.62 -12.67 27.10
CA ASP A 511 9.09 -12.70 26.98
C ASP A 511 9.57 -13.06 25.56
N HIS A 512 8.67 -13.05 24.60
CA HIS A 512 8.91 -13.37 23.20
C HIS A 512 7.92 -12.64 22.31
N GLN A 513 8.18 -12.59 21.02
CA GLN A 513 7.28 -11.99 20.03
C GLN A 513 5.87 -12.58 20.13
N PRO A 514 4.83 -11.75 19.94
CA PRO A 514 3.42 -12.12 20.15
C PRO A 514 2.88 -13.02 19.02
N GLU A 515 3.43 -14.24 18.91
CA GLU A 515 3.01 -15.28 17.95
C GLU A 515 2.87 -16.62 18.67
N PRO A 516 1.68 -17.20 18.76
CA PRO A 516 1.47 -18.47 19.43
C PRO A 516 2.07 -19.65 18.66
N SER A 517 2.24 -19.55 17.33
CA SER A 517 2.82 -20.61 16.51
C SER A 517 4.34 -20.66 16.69
N TYR A 518 4.82 -21.71 17.35
CA TYR A 518 6.27 -21.95 17.49
C TYR A 518 6.98 -22.11 16.13
N MET A 519 6.29 -22.70 15.14
CA MET A 519 6.85 -22.88 13.79
C MET A 519 7.03 -21.53 13.08
N ARG A 520 6.04 -20.62 13.18
CA ARG A 520 6.15 -19.28 12.55
C ARG A 520 7.26 -18.44 13.18
N ARG A 521 7.46 -18.55 14.49
CA ARG A 521 8.61 -17.92 15.18
C ARG A 521 9.96 -18.48 14.74
N ILE A 522 10.04 -19.80 14.47
CA ILE A 522 11.27 -20.42 13.92
C ILE A 522 11.49 -19.95 12.48
N GLU A 523 10.45 -19.89 11.67
CA GLU A 523 10.52 -19.41 10.28
C GLU A 523 11.01 -17.96 10.24
N ASP A 524 10.42 -17.09 11.04
CA ASP A 524 10.85 -15.70 11.22
C ASP A 524 12.32 -15.60 11.66
N TRP A 525 12.71 -16.38 12.67
CA TRP A 525 14.10 -16.43 13.09
C TRP A 525 15.05 -16.93 11.98
N PHE A 526 14.64 -17.94 11.22
CA PHE A 526 15.46 -18.46 10.11
C PHE A 526 15.59 -17.41 8.99
N LEU A 527 14.51 -16.76 8.61
CA LEU A 527 14.52 -15.70 7.60
C LEU A 527 15.40 -14.51 8.05
N SER A 528 15.41 -14.19 9.35
CA SER A 528 16.26 -13.12 9.88
C SER A 528 17.76 -13.40 9.77
N LEU A 529 18.19 -14.61 9.45
CA LEU A 529 19.60 -14.97 9.19
C LEU A 529 20.01 -14.75 7.72
N LEU A 530 19.05 -14.54 6.85
CA LEU A 530 19.32 -14.33 5.42
C LEU A 530 19.67 -12.85 5.16
N PRO A 531 20.61 -12.58 4.24
CA PRO A 531 20.98 -11.20 3.89
C PRO A 531 19.97 -10.61 2.90
N LEU A 532 18.71 -10.39 3.35
CA LEU A 532 17.62 -9.89 2.51
C LEU A 532 17.29 -8.41 2.79
N GLU A 533 17.95 -7.79 3.77
CA GLU A 533 17.61 -6.43 4.23
C GLU A 533 17.73 -5.37 3.14
N ASP A 534 18.77 -5.45 2.32
CA ASP A 534 19.02 -4.45 1.27
C ASP A 534 18.00 -4.52 0.11
N GLU A 535 17.24 -5.61 0.02
CA GLU A 535 16.22 -5.84 -1.01
C GLU A 535 14.78 -5.65 -0.49
N LEU A 536 14.64 -5.51 0.82
CA LEU A 536 13.38 -5.28 1.52
C LEU A 536 13.28 -3.78 1.86
#